data_6080cf8a46d6ba1473069b053399a7e7
#
_entry.id   6080cf8a46d6ba1473069b053399a7e7
#
_cell.length_a   1.000
_cell.length_b   1.000
_cell.length_c   1.000
_cell.angle_alpha   90.00
_cell.angle_beta   90.00
_cell.angle_gamma   90.00
#
_symmetry.space_group_name_H-M   'P 1'
#
loop_
_entity.id
_entity.type
_entity.pdbx_description
1 polymer ?
#
loop_
_entity_poly.entity_id
_entity_poly.type
_entity_poly.pdbx_seq_one_letter_code
_entity_poly.pdbx_strand_id
1 'polypeptide(L)'
;MATIINRDGKYLVRIRKANFKPENRTFNTRTAAKQWALQTEAAMANGSWVSDREARITNLDSLFRRYIGELHSVKPFGKSKLATVRSTARRVGHVRLSDLTPDFVLSYAKQRACEVGPSTLNQELTYFAQAIDVARTLWNAPLNDNPVRAAMGVMSQLDMIQGSRKRTRRPTDHELRTVIELAGNSWIASMIHIAVETGLRQSEIHALEWSDVDFDRGTLLIRDRKAPKKKAGNDHVIPLLPATREALLREIYSPEQGGRVFKDVLRAASVSDKFAKLTKKAGIEDLRFHDLRHEAISRMFERGMSIEQVAAISGHKTWTSLRRYTQLSPKALSTAFAKQPPYARQPEP
;
A
#
# COMPACT_ATOMS: atom_id res chain seq x y z
N MET A 1 -2.00 32.63 35.05
CA MET A 1 -3.31 32.91 35.71
C MET A 1 -4.21 33.68 34.75
N ALA A 2 -5.45 33.29 34.72
CA ALA A 2 -6.47 33.96 33.90
C ALA A 2 -6.92 35.27 34.56
N THR A 3 -7.01 36.34 33.82
CA THR A 3 -7.56 37.63 34.25
C THR A 3 -8.88 37.85 33.49
N ILE A 4 -9.96 38.16 34.24
CA ILE A 4 -11.27 38.44 33.64
C ILE A 4 -11.56 39.93 33.85
N ILE A 5 -11.75 40.66 32.78
CA ILE A 5 -12.00 42.11 32.77
C ILE A 5 -13.40 42.37 32.19
N ASN A 6 -14.23 43.11 32.89
CA ASN A 6 -15.51 43.57 32.38
C ASN A 6 -15.30 44.82 31.49
N ARG A 7 -15.79 44.79 30.26
CA ARG A 7 -15.81 45.93 29.34
C ARG A 7 -17.20 46.01 28.68
N ASP A 8 -17.91 47.04 29.00
CA ASP A 8 -19.24 47.36 28.42
C ASP A 8 -20.23 46.17 28.40
N GLY A 9 -20.33 45.49 29.58
CA GLY A 9 -21.21 44.34 29.73
C GLY A 9 -20.69 43.00 29.15
N LYS A 10 -19.48 43.01 28.56
CA LYS A 10 -18.81 41.81 28.08
C LYS A 10 -17.60 41.49 28.95
N TYR A 11 -17.29 40.21 29.07
CA TYR A 11 -16.22 39.70 29.92
C TYR A 11 -15.04 39.24 29.06
N LEU A 12 -13.97 40.06 29.01
CA LEU A 12 -12.71 39.69 28.35
C LEU A 12 -11.86 38.84 29.30
N VAL A 13 -11.58 37.61 28.91
CA VAL A 13 -10.64 36.72 29.59
C VAL A 13 -9.27 36.83 28.92
N ARG A 14 -8.21 37.00 29.74
CA ARG A 14 -6.83 36.94 29.32
C ARG A 14 -6.10 35.86 30.11
N ILE A 15 -5.52 34.88 29.39
CA ILE A 15 -4.72 33.84 30.03
C ILE A 15 -3.28 34.01 29.59
N ARG A 16 -2.38 34.12 30.58
CA ARG A 16 -0.94 34.16 30.38
C ARG A 16 -0.30 33.08 31.26
N LYS A 17 0.37 32.12 30.61
CA LYS A 17 1.07 31.03 31.28
C LYS A 17 2.44 30.84 30.59
N ALA A 18 3.47 30.57 31.41
CA ALA A 18 4.81 30.28 30.88
C ALA A 18 4.74 29.17 29.84
N ASN A 19 5.51 29.30 28.78
CA ASN A 19 5.58 28.37 27.62
C ASN A 19 4.32 28.31 26.74
N PHE A 20 3.32 29.17 26.94
CA PHE A 20 2.15 29.31 26.08
C PHE A 20 2.03 30.74 25.56
N LYS A 21 1.57 30.87 24.30
CA LYS A 21 1.18 32.19 23.78
C LYS A 21 -0.04 32.71 24.57
N PRO A 22 -0.11 34.05 24.82
CA PRO A 22 -1.25 34.63 25.50
C PRO A 22 -2.57 34.39 24.76
N GLU A 23 -3.58 33.89 25.45
CA GLU A 23 -4.91 33.66 24.91
C GLU A 23 -5.90 34.67 25.43
N ASN A 24 -6.74 35.23 24.55
CA ASN A 24 -7.78 36.21 24.86
C ASN A 24 -9.10 35.78 24.23
N ARG A 25 -10.18 35.81 25.04
CA ARG A 25 -11.54 35.53 24.55
C ARG A 25 -12.57 36.37 25.29
N THR A 26 -13.58 36.84 24.56
CA THR A 26 -14.66 37.65 25.12
C THR A 26 -15.95 36.84 25.23
N PHE A 27 -16.66 37.02 26.35
CA PHE A 27 -17.91 36.29 26.68
C PHE A 27 -19.02 37.30 27.06
N ASN A 28 -20.27 36.90 26.84
CA ASN A 28 -21.42 37.69 27.22
C ASN A 28 -21.77 37.55 28.72
N THR A 29 -21.31 36.48 29.39
CA THR A 29 -21.59 36.25 30.80
C THR A 29 -20.30 35.96 31.58
N ARG A 30 -20.28 36.37 32.85
CA ARG A 30 -19.14 36.11 33.76
C ARG A 30 -18.95 34.64 34.01
N THR A 31 -20.03 33.86 34.06
CA THR A 31 -20.01 32.41 34.31
C THR A 31 -19.31 31.69 33.16
N ALA A 32 -19.67 31.96 31.92
CA ALA A 32 -19.03 31.40 30.75
C ALA A 32 -17.54 31.79 30.67
N ALA A 33 -17.21 33.03 31.03
CA ALA A 33 -15.82 33.50 31.08
C ALA A 33 -15.00 32.72 32.12
N LYS A 34 -15.52 32.51 33.32
CA LYS A 34 -14.86 31.72 34.39
C LYS A 34 -14.70 30.25 33.97
N GLN A 35 -15.75 29.64 33.42
CA GLN A 35 -15.71 28.25 33.01
C GLN A 35 -14.68 28.01 31.91
N TRP A 36 -14.63 28.87 30.90
CA TRP A 36 -13.63 28.79 29.85
C TRP A 36 -12.21 29.00 30.38
N ALA A 37 -12.01 29.97 31.30
CA ALA A 37 -10.71 30.20 31.93
C ALA A 37 -10.21 28.95 32.63
N LEU A 38 -11.05 28.34 33.48
CA LEU A 38 -10.71 27.14 34.23
C LEU A 38 -10.36 25.94 33.30
N GLN A 39 -11.20 25.71 32.30
CA GLN A 39 -10.96 24.65 31.33
C GLN A 39 -9.65 24.85 30.55
N THR A 40 -9.37 26.08 30.13
CA THR A 40 -8.18 26.44 29.37
C THR A 40 -6.92 26.29 30.26
N GLU A 41 -6.94 26.77 31.49
CA GLU A 41 -5.81 26.61 32.42
C GLU A 41 -5.55 25.13 32.75
N ALA A 42 -6.60 24.34 32.93
CA ALA A 42 -6.48 22.89 33.12
C ALA A 42 -5.89 22.20 31.90
N ALA A 43 -6.36 22.53 30.69
CA ALA A 43 -5.84 22.00 29.44
C ALA A 43 -4.36 22.40 29.20
N MET A 44 -3.99 23.62 29.55
CA MET A 44 -2.59 24.06 29.54
C MET A 44 -1.73 23.35 30.60
N ALA A 45 -2.31 22.96 31.74
CA ALA A 45 -1.58 22.28 32.78
C ALA A 45 -1.27 20.82 32.46
N ASN A 46 -2.20 20.14 31.81
CA ASN A 46 -2.05 18.73 31.39
C ASN A 46 -1.50 18.58 29.96
N GLY A 47 -1.08 19.68 29.29
CA GLY A 47 -0.48 19.66 27.96
C GLY A 47 -1.46 19.41 26.80
N SER A 48 -2.78 19.44 27.05
CA SER A 48 -3.79 19.22 26.00
C SER A 48 -4.33 20.53 25.39
N TRP A 49 -3.76 21.68 25.76
CA TRP A 49 -4.19 22.98 25.24
C TRP A 49 -3.83 23.17 23.76
N VAL A 50 -4.81 23.63 23.02
CA VAL A 50 -4.71 23.95 21.58
C VAL A 50 -5.21 25.39 21.35
N SER A 51 -4.42 26.19 20.65
CA SER A 51 -4.77 27.58 20.35
C SER A 51 -5.80 27.68 19.22
N ASP A 52 -7.01 28.12 19.55
CA ASP A 52 -8.07 28.44 18.58
C ASP A 52 -7.59 29.42 17.52
N ARG A 53 -6.75 30.40 17.89
CA ARG A 53 -6.20 31.40 16.96
C ARG A 53 -5.29 30.77 15.93
N GLU A 54 -4.37 29.92 16.38
CA GLU A 54 -3.46 29.21 15.47
C GLU A 54 -4.20 28.26 14.53
N ALA A 55 -5.23 27.56 15.03
CA ALA A 55 -6.07 26.70 14.21
C ALA A 55 -6.79 27.47 13.09
N ARG A 56 -7.20 28.71 13.34
CA ARG A 56 -7.91 29.55 12.36
C ARG A 56 -6.99 30.15 11.29
N ILE A 57 -5.72 30.35 11.57
CA ILE A 57 -4.76 30.92 10.62
C ILE A 57 -3.95 29.88 9.86
N THR A 58 -3.84 28.66 10.38
CA THR A 58 -3.09 27.58 9.75
C THR A 58 -3.99 26.79 8.81
N ASN A 59 -3.58 26.60 7.58
CA ASN A 59 -4.27 25.79 6.58
C ASN A 59 -3.58 24.45 6.35
N LEU A 60 -4.31 23.50 5.77
CA LEU A 60 -3.81 22.16 5.48
C LEU A 60 -2.69 22.16 4.42
N ASP A 61 -2.64 23.15 3.51
CA ASP A 61 -1.58 23.20 2.49
C ASP A 61 -0.20 23.41 3.13
N SER A 62 -0.09 24.31 4.11
CA SER A 62 1.16 24.52 4.85
C SER A 62 1.62 23.26 5.58
N LEU A 63 0.67 22.50 6.15
CA LEU A 63 0.93 21.24 6.84
C LEU A 63 1.40 20.16 5.86
N PHE A 64 0.72 19.99 4.73
CA PHE A 64 1.12 19.03 3.71
C PHE A 64 2.47 19.35 3.08
N ARG A 65 2.76 20.64 2.81
CA ARG A 65 4.08 21.05 2.32
C ARG A 65 5.19 20.69 3.31
N ARG A 66 4.96 20.97 4.60
CA ARG A 66 5.90 20.61 5.67
C ARG A 66 6.05 19.09 5.79
N TYR A 67 4.94 18.33 5.73
CA TYR A 67 4.94 16.88 5.77
C TYR A 67 5.78 16.26 4.64
N ILE A 68 5.62 16.77 3.43
CA ILE A 68 6.42 16.31 2.28
C ILE A 68 7.87 16.77 2.45
N GLY A 69 8.13 18.04 2.77
CA GLY A 69 9.48 18.60 2.87
C GLY A 69 10.34 17.87 3.91
N GLU A 70 9.84 17.73 5.14
CA GLU A 70 10.62 17.15 6.23
C GLU A 70 10.68 15.62 6.17
N LEU A 71 9.55 14.93 5.98
CA LEU A 71 9.54 13.47 6.10
C LEU A 71 9.98 12.75 4.83
N HIS A 72 9.72 13.34 3.66
CA HIS A 72 10.18 12.74 2.40
C HIS A 72 11.71 12.84 2.24
N SER A 73 12.34 13.87 2.82
CA SER A 73 13.81 14.03 2.83
C SER A 73 14.48 12.98 3.71
N VAL A 74 13.90 12.68 4.88
CA VAL A 74 14.43 11.65 5.80
C VAL A 74 14.17 10.24 5.29
N LYS A 75 12.93 9.98 4.83
CA LYS A 75 12.51 8.69 4.27
C LYS A 75 11.67 8.92 3.03
N PRO A 76 12.25 8.79 1.83
CA PRO A 76 11.55 9.02 0.59
C PRO A 76 10.24 8.23 0.49
N PHE A 77 9.14 8.94 0.20
CA PHE A 77 7.86 8.31 -0.05
C PHE A 77 7.89 7.60 -1.41
N GLY A 78 7.27 6.43 -1.50
CA GLY A 78 7.04 5.79 -2.79
C GLY A 78 6.22 6.69 -3.72
N LYS A 79 6.40 6.55 -5.04
CA LYS A 79 5.74 7.39 -6.07
C LYS A 79 4.23 7.53 -5.86
N SER A 80 3.53 6.43 -5.55
CA SER A 80 2.09 6.42 -5.30
C SER A 80 1.72 7.24 -4.06
N LYS A 81 2.42 7.06 -2.93
CA LYS A 81 2.15 7.83 -1.71
C LYS A 81 2.34 9.33 -1.95
N LEU A 82 3.45 9.71 -2.59
CA LEU A 82 3.74 11.11 -2.88
C LEU A 82 2.68 11.75 -3.78
N ALA A 83 2.27 11.03 -4.84
CA ALA A 83 1.23 11.49 -5.75
C ALA A 83 -0.12 11.65 -5.03
N THR A 84 -0.50 10.68 -4.19
CA THR A 84 -1.74 10.74 -3.41
C THR A 84 -1.72 11.91 -2.43
N VAL A 85 -0.64 12.08 -1.63
CA VAL A 85 -0.53 13.19 -0.67
C VAL A 85 -0.60 14.55 -1.38
N ARG A 86 0.08 14.70 -2.52
CA ARG A 86 0.01 15.93 -3.33
C ARG A 86 -1.40 16.17 -3.89
N SER A 87 -2.10 15.13 -4.31
CA SER A 87 -3.47 15.22 -4.82
C SER A 87 -4.43 15.66 -3.70
N THR A 88 -4.33 15.06 -2.51
CA THR A 88 -5.10 15.43 -1.33
C THR A 88 -4.82 16.88 -0.94
N ALA A 89 -3.55 17.29 -0.90
CA ALA A 89 -3.17 18.68 -0.61
C ALA A 89 -3.81 19.70 -1.56
N ARG A 90 -3.88 19.39 -2.86
CA ARG A 90 -4.57 20.28 -3.83
C ARG A 90 -6.08 20.38 -3.60
N ARG A 91 -6.72 19.32 -3.11
CA ARG A 91 -8.18 19.27 -2.89
C ARG A 91 -8.60 19.98 -1.60
N VAL A 92 -7.87 19.74 -0.52
CA VAL A 92 -8.25 20.21 0.82
C VAL A 92 -7.26 21.22 1.42
N GLY A 93 -6.20 21.60 0.72
CA GLY A 93 -5.15 22.49 1.22
C GLY A 93 -5.62 23.86 1.68
N HIS A 94 -6.70 24.39 1.08
CA HIS A 94 -7.32 25.67 1.43
C HIS A 94 -8.05 25.65 2.79
N VAL A 95 -8.36 24.47 3.31
CA VAL A 95 -9.12 24.30 4.55
C VAL A 95 -8.27 24.68 5.75
N ARG A 96 -8.82 25.43 6.68
CA ARG A 96 -8.17 25.80 7.95
C ARG A 96 -8.23 24.62 8.92
N LEU A 97 -7.26 24.54 9.82
CA LEU A 97 -7.28 23.48 10.83
C LEU A 97 -8.50 23.56 11.76
N SER A 98 -9.03 24.77 12.03
CA SER A 98 -10.28 24.98 12.78
C SER A 98 -11.50 24.34 12.11
N ASP A 99 -11.47 24.23 10.78
CA ASP A 99 -12.60 23.76 9.97
C ASP A 99 -12.45 22.28 9.62
N LEU A 100 -11.30 21.67 9.97
CA LEU A 100 -11.05 20.26 9.81
C LEU A 100 -11.78 19.46 10.90
N THR A 101 -13.06 19.22 10.68
CA THR A 101 -13.92 18.41 11.55
C THR A 101 -14.16 17.03 10.97
N PRO A 102 -14.60 16.03 11.77
CA PRO A 102 -15.03 14.73 11.24
C PRO A 102 -16.15 14.85 10.18
N ASP A 103 -17.06 15.80 10.34
CA ASP A 103 -18.15 16.06 9.38
C ASP A 103 -17.60 16.60 8.05
N PHE A 104 -16.65 17.55 8.09
CA PHE A 104 -15.94 17.98 6.88
C PHE A 104 -15.28 16.80 6.16
N VAL A 105 -14.57 15.94 6.89
CA VAL A 105 -13.89 14.77 6.29
C VAL A 105 -14.90 13.79 5.69
N LEU A 106 -16.05 13.58 6.34
CA LEU A 106 -17.13 12.74 5.81
C LEU A 106 -17.71 13.33 4.52
N SER A 107 -17.95 14.65 4.49
CA SER A 107 -18.45 15.35 3.32
C SER A 107 -17.47 15.27 2.14
N TYR A 108 -16.17 15.49 2.41
CA TYR A 108 -15.10 15.30 1.44
C TYR A 108 -15.07 13.86 0.90
N ALA A 109 -15.18 12.87 1.79
CA ALA A 109 -15.14 11.46 1.41
C ALA A 109 -16.36 11.06 0.55
N LYS A 110 -17.57 11.58 0.84
CA LYS A 110 -18.76 11.36 0.02
C LYS A 110 -18.56 11.88 -1.40
N GLN A 111 -18.07 13.10 -1.55
CA GLN A 111 -17.76 13.67 -2.86
C GLN A 111 -16.69 12.84 -3.58
N ARG A 112 -15.63 12.45 -2.86
CA ARG A 112 -14.52 11.71 -3.43
C ARG A 112 -14.88 10.28 -3.83
N ALA A 113 -15.84 9.66 -3.14
CA ALA A 113 -16.36 8.32 -3.48
C ALA A 113 -17.04 8.26 -4.87
N CYS A 114 -17.50 9.40 -5.40
CA CYS A 114 -18.02 9.48 -6.77
C CYS A 114 -16.91 9.35 -7.83
N GLU A 115 -15.64 9.60 -7.46
CA GLU A 115 -14.49 9.61 -8.38
C GLU A 115 -13.62 8.37 -8.23
N VAL A 116 -13.56 7.75 -7.05
CA VAL A 116 -12.68 6.62 -6.74
C VAL A 116 -13.37 5.52 -5.96
N GLY A 117 -12.89 4.29 -6.12
CA GLY A 117 -13.42 3.17 -5.35
C GLY A 117 -13.01 3.19 -3.87
N PRO A 118 -13.73 2.42 -3.01
CA PRO A 118 -13.57 2.42 -1.56
C PRO A 118 -12.15 2.15 -1.07
N SER A 119 -11.39 1.29 -1.75
CA SER A 119 -10.01 0.97 -1.40
C SER A 119 -9.04 2.13 -1.66
N THR A 120 -9.25 2.87 -2.75
CA THR A 120 -8.44 4.06 -3.08
C THR A 120 -8.74 5.18 -2.10
N LEU A 121 -10.03 5.39 -1.77
CA LEU A 121 -10.45 6.36 -0.78
C LEU A 121 -9.86 6.06 0.60
N ASN A 122 -9.91 4.80 1.03
CA ASN A 122 -9.29 4.37 2.29
C ASN A 122 -7.79 4.67 2.33
N GLN A 123 -7.07 4.41 1.24
CA GLN A 123 -5.64 4.71 1.16
C GLN A 123 -5.36 6.21 1.20
N GLU A 124 -6.16 7.01 0.50
CA GLU A 124 -6.06 8.47 0.50
C GLU A 124 -6.27 9.05 1.90
N LEU A 125 -7.35 8.66 2.58
CA LEU A 125 -7.64 9.07 3.95
C LEU A 125 -6.60 8.58 4.96
N THR A 126 -6.04 7.37 4.75
CA THR A 126 -4.94 6.87 5.58
C THR A 126 -3.71 7.77 5.49
N TYR A 127 -3.33 8.22 4.31
CA TYR A 127 -2.19 9.13 4.15
C TYR A 127 -2.50 10.54 4.68
N PHE A 128 -3.73 10.99 4.53
CA PHE A 128 -4.19 12.24 5.14
C PHE A 128 -4.11 12.15 6.67
N ALA A 129 -4.67 11.12 7.27
CA ALA A 129 -4.60 10.90 8.72
C ALA A 129 -3.15 10.84 9.22
N GLN A 130 -2.23 10.15 8.49
CA GLN A 130 -0.81 10.12 8.84
C GLN A 130 -0.17 11.51 8.86
N ALA A 131 -0.52 12.37 7.91
CA ALA A 131 -0.01 13.75 7.86
C ALA A 131 -0.50 14.56 9.07
N ILE A 132 -1.77 14.40 9.46
CA ILE A 132 -2.35 15.04 10.66
C ILE A 132 -1.69 14.50 11.94
N ASP A 133 -1.49 13.18 12.06
CA ASP A 133 -0.81 12.61 13.24
C ASP A 133 0.60 13.18 13.42
N VAL A 134 1.35 13.25 12.33
CA VAL A 134 2.70 13.85 12.35
C VAL A 134 2.65 15.30 12.76
N ALA A 135 1.72 16.09 12.21
CA ALA A 135 1.58 17.49 12.54
C ALA A 135 1.25 17.70 14.03
N ARG A 136 0.38 16.86 14.58
CA ARG A 136 0.04 16.89 16.01
C ARG A 136 1.22 16.50 16.89
N THR A 137 1.90 15.41 16.54
CA THR A 137 2.94 14.81 17.40
C THR A 137 4.26 15.55 17.32
N LEU A 138 4.70 15.97 16.12
CA LEU A 138 6.03 16.57 15.94
C LEU A 138 5.99 18.11 15.89
N TRP A 139 4.88 18.70 15.43
CA TRP A 139 4.82 20.15 15.24
C TRP A 139 3.83 20.85 16.14
N ASN A 140 3.24 20.12 17.10
CA ASN A 140 2.23 20.65 18.00
C ASN A 140 1.12 21.40 17.26
N ALA A 141 0.68 20.85 16.11
CA ALA A 141 -0.40 21.44 15.33
C ALA A 141 -1.63 21.60 16.23
N PRO A 142 -2.37 22.71 16.10
CA PRO A 142 -3.47 23.07 17.00
C PRO A 142 -4.72 22.21 16.73
N LEU A 143 -4.63 20.91 17.01
CA LEU A 143 -5.70 19.91 16.90
C LEU A 143 -5.68 19.00 18.12
N ASN A 144 -6.77 18.90 18.87
CA ASN A 144 -6.91 18.00 20.01
C ASN A 144 -6.83 16.54 19.61
N ASP A 145 -7.57 16.17 18.55
CA ASP A 145 -7.64 14.83 17.99
C ASP A 145 -7.34 14.83 16.50
N ASN A 146 -7.31 13.64 15.90
CA ASN A 146 -7.22 13.50 14.47
C ASN A 146 -8.64 13.31 13.86
N PRO A 147 -9.26 14.38 13.30
CA PRO A 147 -10.62 14.29 12.77
C PRO A 147 -10.75 13.31 11.60
N VAL A 148 -9.66 13.09 10.85
CA VAL A 148 -9.64 12.15 9.73
C VAL A 148 -9.77 10.71 10.25
N ARG A 149 -9.04 10.35 11.32
CA ARG A 149 -9.19 9.02 11.93
C ARG A 149 -10.56 8.79 12.53
N ALA A 150 -11.10 9.80 13.22
CA ALA A 150 -12.45 9.73 13.77
C ALA A 150 -13.49 9.47 12.67
N ALA A 151 -13.42 10.21 11.58
CA ALA A 151 -14.32 10.02 10.42
C ALA A 151 -14.12 8.65 9.76
N MET A 152 -12.87 8.18 9.61
CA MET A 152 -12.59 6.85 9.02
C MET A 152 -13.21 5.72 9.82
N GLY A 153 -13.27 5.81 11.16
CA GLY A 153 -13.96 4.83 12.00
C GLY A 153 -15.43 4.66 11.61
N VAL A 154 -16.15 5.77 11.48
CA VAL A 154 -17.55 5.77 11.04
C VAL A 154 -17.70 5.28 9.60
N MET A 155 -16.86 5.78 8.68
CA MET A 155 -16.90 5.35 7.27
C MET A 155 -16.65 3.86 7.08
N SER A 156 -15.80 3.26 7.92
CA SER A 156 -15.57 1.81 7.90
C SER A 156 -16.81 1.02 8.33
N GLN A 157 -17.55 1.49 9.33
CA GLN A 157 -18.80 0.89 9.77
C GLN A 157 -19.91 1.00 8.72
N LEU A 158 -19.88 2.06 7.89
CA LEU A 158 -20.81 2.30 6.78
C LEU A 158 -20.36 1.70 5.45
N ASP A 159 -19.33 0.88 5.43
CA ASP A 159 -18.72 0.27 4.21
C ASP A 159 -18.32 1.29 3.12
N MET A 160 -18.19 2.56 3.47
CA MET A 160 -17.75 3.62 2.54
C MET A 160 -16.27 3.48 2.18
N ILE A 161 -15.46 2.94 3.08
CA ILE A 161 -14.05 2.66 2.89
C ILE A 161 -13.79 1.19 3.22
N GLN A 162 -12.96 0.56 2.39
CA GLN A 162 -12.65 -0.86 2.54
C GLN A 162 -11.16 -1.10 2.23
N GLY A 163 -10.62 -2.22 2.72
CA GLY A 163 -9.35 -2.73 2.25
C GLY A 163 -9.41 -3.14 0.77
N SER A 164 -8.27 -3.33 0.14
CA SER A 164 -8.22 -3.85 -1.22
C SER A 164 -8.87 -5.24 -1.29
N ARG A 165 -9.82 -5.42 -2.19
CA ARG A 165 -10.42 -6.75 -2.43
C ARG A 165 -9.34 -7.71 -2.93
N LYS A 166 -9.26 -8.86 -2.31
CA LYS A 166 -8.34 -9.92 -2.74
C LYS A 166 -8.89 -10.56 -4.01
N ARG A 167 -8.16 -10.46 -5.10
CA ARG A 167 -8.52 -11.15 -6.35
C ARG A 167 -8.27 -12.65 -6.23
N THR A 168 -9.20 -13.44 -6.74
CA THR A 168 -9.11 -14.90 -6.79
C THR A 168 -9.10 -15.44 -8.23
N ARG A 169 -9.12 -14.53 -9.23
CA ARG A 169 -9.12 -14.87 -10.66
C ARG A 169 -7.86 -15.66 -11.00
N ARG A 170 -8.05 -16.83 -11.57
CA ARG A 170 -7.01 -17.68 -12.16
C ARG A 170 -7.32 -17.87 -13.64
N PRO A 171 -6.34 -17.73 -14.54
CA PRO A 171 -6.55 -18.09 -15.94
C PRO A 171 -6.74 -19.60 -16.08
N THR A 172 -7.56 -20.02 -17.01
CA THR A 172 -7.62 -21.41 -17.45
C THR A 172 -6.43 -21.75 -18.35
N ASP A 173 -6.13 -23.02 -18.53
CA ASP A 173 -5.08 -23.44 -19.47
C ASP A 173 -5.38 -23.04 -20.91
N HIS A 174 -6.66 -23.00 -21.30
CA HIS A 174 -7.08 -22.52 -22.61
C HIS A 174 -6.79 -21.03 -22.77
N GLU A 175 -7.18 -20.21 -21.79
CA GLU A 175 -6.90 -18.77 -21.80
C GLU A 175 -5.40 -18.47 -21.89
N LEU A 176 -4.58 -19.21 -21.12
CA LEU A 176 -3.13 -19.05 -21.17
C LEU A 176 -2.56 -19.40 -22.54
N ARG A 177 -2.95 -20.53 -23.12
CA ARG A 177 -2.52 -20.92 -24.47
C ARG A 177 -2.90 -19.87 -25.49
N THR A 178 -4.16 -19.44 -25.51
CA THR A 178 -4.64 -18.42 -26.45
C THR A 178 -3.85 -17.10 -26.34
N VAL A 179 -3.58 -16.63 -25.12
CA VAL A 179 -2.81 -15.38 -24.92
C VAL A 179 -1.36 -15.56 -25.37
N ILE A 180 -0.74 -16.71 -25.10
CA ILE A 180 0.65 -17.01 -25.52
C ILE A 180 0.73 -17.13 -27.05
N GLU A 181 -0.21 -17.80 -27.69
CA GLU A 181 -0.29 -17.91 -29.16
C GLU A 181 -0.44 -16.54 -29.83
N LEU A 182 -1.33 -15.69 -29.29
CA LEU A 182 -1.50 -14.31 -29.76
C LEU A 182 -0.29 -13.42 -29.49
N ALA A 183 0.49 -13.72 -28.47
CA ALA A 183 1.74 -13.02 -28.16
C ALA A 183 2.86 -13.42 -29.13
N GLY A 184 2.81 -14.63 -29.70
CA GLY A 184 3.82 -15.16 -30.62
C GLY A 184 5.21 -15.19 -30.00
N ASN A 185 6.22 -14.91 -30.79
CA ASN A 185 7.62 -14.87 -30.37
C ASN A 185 8.04 -13.51 -29.80
N SER A 186 7.12 -12.79 -29.15
CA SER A 186 7.43 -11.49 -28.58
C SER A 186 7.85 -11.59 -27.10
N TRP A 187 8.60 -10.62 -26.63
CA TRP A 187 9.05 -10.51 -25.24
C TRP A 187 7.93 -10.72 -24.18
N ILE A 188 6.68 -10.39 -24.53
CA ILE A 188 5.55 -10.58 -23.59
C ILE A 188 5.22 -12.06 -23.41
N ALA A 189 5.42 -12.91 -24.43
CA ALA A 189 5.24 -14.36 -24.29
C ALA A 189 6.26 -14.94 -23.30
N SER A 190 7.53 -14.57 -23.42
CA SER A 190 8.58 -14.97 -22.49
C SER A 190 8.27 -14.52 -21.08
N MET A 191 7.82 -13.27 -20.88
CA MET A 191 7.42 -12.78 -19.56
C MET A 191 6.21 -13.54 -18.99
N ILE A 192 5.25 -13.95 -19.81
CA ILE A 192 4.10 -14.77 -19.38
C ILE A 192 4.58 -16.13 -18.90
N HIS A 193 5.45 -16.81 -19.66
CA HIS A 193 6.01 -18.10 -19.27
C HIS A 193 6.75 -18.02 -17.92
N ILE A 194 7.63 -17.04 -17.77
CA ILE A 194 8.35 -16.80 -16.52
C ILE A 194 7.37 -16.54 -15.37
N ALA A 195 6.36 -15.69 -15.58
CA ALA A 195 5.40 -15.34 -14.55
C ALA A 195 4.56 -16.53 -14.07
N VAL A 196 4.10 -17.38 -14.99
CA VAL A 196 3.26 -18.56 -14.70
C VAL A 196 4.05 -19.68 -14.04
N GLU A 197 5.35 -19.77 -14.30
CA GLU A 197 6.18 -20.83 -13.71
C GLU A 197 6.74 -20.42 -12.33
N THR A 198 7.30 -19.20 -12.22
CA THR A 198 8.01 -18.74 -11.03
C THR A 198 7.15 -17.99 -10.03
N GLY A 199 6.04 -17.41 -10.49
CA GLY A 199 5.25 -16.48 -9.69
C GLY A 199 5.97 -15.17 -9.34
N LEU A 200 7.03 -14.81 -10.03
CA LEU A 200 7.73 -13.53 -9.86
C LEU A 200 6.77 -12.35 -10.10
N ARG A 201 7.06 -11.22 -9.45
CA ARG A 201 6.32 -9.99 -9.73
C ARG A 201 6.71 -9.43 -11.09
N GLN A 202 5.77 -8.79 -11.78
CA GLN A 202 6.02 -8.12 -13.05
C GLN A 202 7.27 -7.23 -13.03
N SER A 203 7.47 -6.47 -11.95
CA SER A 203 8.64 -5.61 -11.82
C SER A 203 9.94 -6.38 -11.58
N GLU A 204 9.89 -7.56 -10.96
CA GLU A 204 11.04 -8.44 -10.76
C GLU A 204 11.47 -9.05 -12.10
N ILE A 205 10.51 -9.54 -12.90
CA ILE A 205 10.80 -10.06 -14.25
C ILE A 205 11.34 -8.96 -15.17
N HIS A 206 10.72 -7.77 -15.16
CA HIS A 206 11.16 -6.64 -15.98
C HIS A 206 12.58 -6.17 -15.64
N ALA A 207 13.00 -6.33 -14.37
CA ALA A 207 14.30 -5.87 -13.89
C ALA A 207 15.43 -6.89 -14.11
N LEU A 208 15.16 -8.10 -14.63
CA LEU A 208 16.15 -9.12 -14.87
C LEU A 208 17.27 -8.65 -15.80
N GLU A 209 18.48 -8.92 -15.42
CA GLU A 209 19.69 -8.72 -16.21
C GLU A 209 20.31 -10.06 -16.59
N TRP A 210 21.06 -10.13 -17.68
CA TRP A 210 21.74 -11.35 -18.09
C TRP A 210 22.76 -11.84 -17.05
N SER A 211 23.39 -10.94 -16.32
CA SER A 211 24.26 -11.24 -15.18
C SER A 211 23.55 -11.91 -13.99
N ASP A 212 22.22 -11.90 -13.97
CA ASP A 212 21.41 -12.57 -12.95
C ASP A 212 21.10 -14.03 -13.29
N VAL A 213 21.36 -14.47 -14.53
CA VAL A 213 21.02 -15.79 -15.04
C VAL A 213 22.26 -16.66 -15.08
N ASP A 214 22.31 -17.69 -14.26
CA ASP A 214 23.36 -18.71 -14.29
C ASP A 214 22.79 -20.00 -14.89
N PHE A 215 23.08 -20.21 -16.17
CA PHE A 215 22.60 -21.39 -16.90
C PHE A 215 23.32 -22.68 -16.49
N ASP A 216 24.58 -22.59 -16.00
CA ASP A 216 25.40 -23.73 -15.62
C ASP A 216 24.98 -24.24 -14.24
N ARG A 217 24.78 -23.32 -13.27
CA ARG A 217 24.30 -23.67 -11.94
C ARG A 217 22.78 -23.87 -11.90
N GLY A 218 22.08 -23.49 -12.95
CA GLY A 218 20.62 -23.55 -13.00
C GLY A 218 19.94 -22.62 -11.98
N THR A 219 20.44 -21.39 -11.83
CA THR A 219 19.93 -20.43 -10.84
C THR A 219 19.60 -19.07 -11.47
N LEU A 220 18.70 -18.35 -10.81
CA LEU A 220 18.25 -17.01 -11.19
C LEU A 220 18.29 -16.10 -9.97
N LEU A 221 19.06 -15.02 -10.04
CA LEU A 221 19.15 -14.00 -9.00
C LEU A 221 18.04 -12.95 -9.18
N ILE A 222 17.26 -12.72 -8.15
CA ILE A 222 16.23 -11.68 -8.11
C ILE A 222 16.72 -10.57 -7.19
N ARG A 223 17.15 -9.46 -7.76
CA ARG A 223 17.71 -8.33 -7.04
C ARG A 223 16.62 -7.51 -6.33
N ASP A 224 16.98 -6.88 -5.21
CA ASP A 224 16.15 -5.93 -4.45
C ASP A 224 14.69 -6.36 -4.27
N ARG A 225 14.48 -7.64 -4.00
CA ARG A 225 13.15 -8.21 -3.86
C ARG A 225 12.35 -7.45 -2.81
N LYS A 226 11.16 -6.95 -3.16
CA LYS A 226 10.33 -6.11 -2.30
C LYS A 226 10.12 -6.75 -0.92
N ALA A 227 10.67 -6.11 0.11
CA ALA A 227 10.51 -6.52 1.50
C ALA A 227 9.84 -5.42 2.32
N PRO A 228 8.95 -5.77 3.27
CA PRO A 228 8.24 -4.77 4.10
C PRO A 228 9.17 -3.87 4.93
N LYS A 229 10.34 -4.37 5.33
CA LYS A 229 11.24 -3.69 6.28
C LYS A 229 12.64 -3.36 5.74
N LYS A 230 13.05 -3.87 4.56
CA LYS A 230 14.37 -3.59 3.97
C LYS A 230 14.20 -2.93 2.60
N LYS A 231 14.97 -1.87 2.34
CA LYS A 231 14.91 -1.12 1.08
C LYS A 231 15.92 -1.57 0.02
N ALA A 232 17.05 -2.14 0.42
CA ALA A 232 18.12 -2.60 -0.44
C ALA A 232 18.80 -3.86 0.13
N GLY A 233 19.55 -4.59 -0.71
CA GLY A 233 20.28 -5.78 -0.32
C GLY A 233 19.36 -6.96 0.06
N ASN A 234 18.25 -7.09 -0.64
CA ASN A 234 17.27 -8.15 -0.42
C ASN A 234 17.23 -9.07 -1.63
N ASP A 235 18.42 -9.45 -2.07
CA ASP A 235 18.62 -10.35 -3.19
C ASP A 235 18.22 -11.78 -2.81
N HIS A 236 17.71 -12.49 -3.78
CA HIS A 236 17.20 -13.84 -3.56
C HIS A 236 17.45 -14.71 -4.77
N VAL A 237 18.12 -15.83 -4.56
CA VAL A 237 18.40 -16.82 -5.60
C VAL A 237 17.25 -17.83 -5.63
N ILE A 238 16.73 -18.09 -6.81
CA ILE A 238 15.73 -19.14 -7.07
C ILE A 238 16.27 -20.12 -8.12
N PRO A 239 15.73 -21.35 -8.19
CA PRO A 239 16.07 -22.26 -9.28
C PRO A 239 15.62 -21.70 -10.63
N LEU A 240 16.44 -21.90 -11.64
CA LEU A 240 16.11 -21.63 -13.04
C LEU A 240 15.23 -22.78 -13.56
N LEU A 241 13.92 -22.59 -13.45
CA LEU A 241 12.95 -23.60 -13.82
C LEU A 241 12.89 -23.81 -15.34
N PRO A 242 12.46 -25.01 -15.83
CA PRO A 242 12.55 -25.38 -17.24
C PRO A 242 11.90 -24.38 -18.22
N ALA A 243 10.63 -24.01 -18.00
CA ALA A 243 9.96 -23.08 -18.91
C ALA A 243 10.53 -21.65 -18.79
N THR A 244 11.06 -21.26 -17.64
CA THR A 244 11.80 -20.01 -17.46
C THR A 244 13.10 -20.02 -18.25
N ARG A 245 13.85 -21.14 -18.22
CA ARG A 245 15.07 -21.33 -19.00
C ARG A 245 14.80 -21.20 -20.50
N GLU A 246 13.78 -21.91 -20.99
CA GLU A 246 13.38 -21.83 -22.40
C GLU A 246 12.94 -20.41 -22.80
N ALA A 247 12.16 -19.74 -21.96
CA ALA A 247 11.71 -18.37 -22.20
C ALA A 247 12.89 -17.39 -22.29
N LEU A 248 13.89 -17.53 -21.42
CA LEU A 248 15.12 -16.73 -21.47
C LEU A 248 15.95 -17.03 -22.71
N LEU A 249 16.08 -18.29 -23.10
CA LEU A 249 16.79 -18.67 -24.34
C LEU A 249 16.14 -18.12 -25.61
N ARG A 250 14.82 -17.87 -25.62
CA ARG A 250 14.12 -17.20 -26.74
C ARG A 250 14.44 -15.71 -26.83
N GLU A 251 14.76 -15.06 -25.72
CA GLU A 251 15.15 -13.64 -25.69
C GLU A 251 16.59 -13.43 -26.18
N ILE A 252 17.18 -14.42 -26.84
CA ILE A 252 18.60 -14.53 -27.18
C ILE A 252 19.18 -13.17 -27.53
N TYR A 253 20.03 -12.81 -26.63
CA TYR A 253 21.10 -11.90 -26.91
C TYR A 253 22.38 -12.46 -26.34
N SER A 254 23.51 -12.22 -26.99
CA SER A 254 24.79 -12.73 -26.53
C SER A 254 24.96 -12.41 -25.03
N PRO A 255 25.15 -13.42 -24.14
CA PRO A 255 25.38 -13.19 -22.70
C PRO A 255 26.57 -12.27 -22.45
N GLU A 256 27.48 -12.15 -23.41
CA GLU A 256 28.68 -11.32 -23.38
C GLU A 256 28.38 -9.81 -23.41
N GLN A 257 27.18 -9.38 -23.80
CA GLN A 257 26.87 -7.96 -23.90
C GLN A 257 26.29 -7.34 -22.62
N GLY A 258 25.96 -8.14 -21.60
CA GLY A 258 25.38 -7.63 -20.35
C GLY A 258 24.05 -6.89 -20.54
N GLY A 259 23.53 -6.30 -19.46
CA GLY A 259 22.32 -5.49 -19.51
C GLY A 259 21.03 -6.28 -19.31
N ARG A 260 19.90 -5.60 -19.53
CA ARG A 260 18.57 -6.16 -19.25
C ARG A 260 18.17 -7.26 -20.23
N VAL A 261 17.55 -8.32 -19.72
CA VAL A 261 16.94 -9.37 -20.53
C VAL A 261 15.87 -8.78 -21.46
N PHE A 262 14.98 -7.96 -20.90
CA PHE A 262 13.87 -7.32 -21.64
C PHE A 262 14.21 -5.86 -21.95
N LYS A 263 15.23 -5.62 -22.77
CA LYS A 263 15.75 -4.28 -23.11
C LYS A 263 14.72 -3.39 -23.83
N ASP A 264 13.85 -3.98 -24.63
CA ASP A 264 12.82 -3.25 -25.40
C ASP A 264 11.63 -2.78 -24.54
N VAL A 265 11.57 -3.22 -23.31
CA VAL A 265 10.53 -2.83 -22.36
C VAL A 265 10.99 -1.67 -21.48
N LEU A 266 10.81 -0.45 -21.96
CA LEU A 266 11.28 0.74 -21.25
C LEU A 266 10.67 0.94 -19.86
N ARG A 267 9.41 0.55 -19.67
CA ARG A 267 8.68 0.72 -18.40
C ARG A 267 7.93 -0.54 -18.04
N ALA A 268 7.99 -0.91 -16.75
CA ALA A 268 7.24 -2.05 -16.24
C ALA A 268 5.71 -1.95 -16.51
N ALA A 269 5.14 -0.75 -16.49
CA ALA A 269 3.72 -0.53 -16.81
C ALA A 269 3.34 -1.01 -18.22
N SER A 270 4.26 -0.93 -19.20
CA SER A 270 4.02 -1.38 -20.58
C SER A 270 3.70 -2.87 -20.67
N VAL A 271 4.14 -3.68 -19.70
CA VAL A 271 3.80 -5.12 -19.62
C VAL A 271 2.31 -5.31 -19.34
N SER A 272 1.77 -4.58 -18.36
CA SER A 272 0.33 -4.64 -18.05
C SER A 272 -0.52 -4.16 -19.22
N ASP A 273 -0.10 -3.07 -19.89
CA ASP A 273 -0.82 -2.51 -21.02
C ASP A 273 -0.81 -3.48 -22.24
N LYS A 274 0.34 -4.09 -22.52
CA LYS A 274 0.46 -5.09 -23.61
C LYS A 274 -0.36 -6.33 -23.30
N PHE A 275 -0.28 -6.83 -22.07
CA PHE A 275 -1.08 -8.00 -21.64
C PHE A 275 -2.57 -7.73 -21.73
N ALA A 276 -3.05 -6.56 -21.27
CA ALA A 276 -4.45 -6.17 -21.38
C ALA A 276 -4.94 -6.08 -22.84
N LYS A 277 -4.09 -5.64 -23.78
CA LYS A 277 -4.42 -5.66 -25.22
C LYS A 277 -4.54 -7.09 -25.76
N LEU A 278 -3.69 -8.01 -25.31
CA LEU A 278 -3.74 -9.42 -25.71
C LEU A 278 -4.99 -10.11 -25.16
N THR A 279 -5.32 -9.95 -23.88
CA THR A 279 -6.52 -10.54 -23.28
C THR A 279 -7.79 -10.00 -23.92
N LYS A 280 -7.84 -8.70 -24.25
CA LYS A 280 -8.95 -8.11 -25.00
C LYS A 280 -9.07 -8.71 -26.41
N LYS A 281 -7.95 -8.90 -27.13
CA LYS A 281 -7.94 -9.53 -28.45
C LYS A 281 -8.37 -11.00 -28.39
N ALA A 282 -8.07 -11.69 -27.30
CA ALA A 282 -8.48 -13.06 -27.03
C ALA A 282 -9.94 -13.19 -26.55
N GLY A 283 -10.67 -12.10 -26.34
CA GLY A 283 -12.01 -12.13 -25.76
C GLY A 283 -12.04 -12.55 -24.29
N ILE A 284 -10.92 -12.45 -23.57
CA ILE A 284 -10.79 -12.86 -22.16
C ILE A 284 -11.06 -11.65 -21.27
N GLU A 285 -12.09 -11.77 -20.42
CA GLU A 285 -12.48 -10.73 -19.49
C GLU A 285 -11.77 -10.85 -18.13
N ASP A 286 -11.55 -9.70 -17.51
CA ASP A 286 -11.02 -9.53 -16.15
C ASP A 286 -9.78 -10.40 -15.84
N LEU A 287 -8.84 -10.51 -16.78
CA LEU A 287 -7.56 -11.17 -16.56
C LEU A 287 -6.43 -10.13 -16.63
N ARG A 288 -5.62 -10.08 -15.58
CA ARG A 288 -4.50 -9.15 -15.41
C ARG A 288 -3.18 -9.91 -15.34
N PHE A 289 -2.08 -9.29 -15.74
CA PHE A 289 -0.74 -9.91 -15.65
C PHE A 289 -0.41 -10.41 -14.24
N HIS A 290 -0.85 -9.69 -13.19
CA HIS A 290 -0.61 -10.10 -11.81
C HIS A 290 -1.36 -11.39 -11.41
N ASP A 291 -2.43 -11.74 -12.11
CA ASP A 291 -3.18 -12.97 -11.83
C ASP A 291 -2.38 -14.22 -12.25
N LEU A 292 -1.38 -14.08 -13.14
CA LEU A 292 -0.42 -15.13 -13.50
C LEU A 292 0.42 -15.57 -12.29
N ARG A 293 0.75 -14.64 -11.40
CA ARG A 293 1.42 -14.96 -10.13
C ARG A 293 0.51 -15.76 -9.20
N HIS A 294 -0.79 -15.46 -9.18
CA HIS A 294 -1.76 -16.25 -8.42
C HIS A 294 -1.85 -17.68 -8.98
N GLU A 295 -1.85 -17.80 -10.29
CA GLU A 295 -1.85 -19.09 -10.99
C GLU A 295 -0.59 -19.90 -10.68
N ALA A 296 0.59 -19.30 -10.81
CA ALA A 296 1.86 -19.96 -10.51
C ALA A 296 1.90 -20.55 -9.11
N ILE A 297 1.52 -19.75 -8.11
CA ILE A 297 1.53 -20.17 -6.71
C ILE A 297 0.53 -21.31 -6.47
N SER A 298 -0.68 -21.21 -7.06
CA SER A 298 -1.67 -22.28 -6.97
C SER A 298 -1.16 -23.58 -7.59
N ARG A 299 -0.54 -23.50 -8.78
CA ARG A 299 0.06 -24.69 -9.44
C ARG A 299 1.20 -25.30 -8.63
N MET A 300 2.02 -24.51 -7.94
CA MET A 300 3.07 -25.02 -7.05
C MET A 300 2.46 -25.87 -5.92
N PHE A 301 1.42 -25.37 -5.26
CA PHE A 301 0.73 -26.14 -4.21
C PHE A 301 0.00 -27.37 -4.78
N GLU A 302 -0.63 -27.26 -5.95
CA GLU A 302 -1.29 -28.39 -6.64
C GLU A 302 -0.29 -29.50 -7.05
N ARG A 303 0.98 -29.13 -7.28
CA ARG A 303 2.10 -30.08 -7.49
C ARG A 303 2.63 -30.68 -6.18
N GLY A 304 2.10 -30.29 -5.03
CA GLY A 304 2.50 -30.81 -3.71
C GLY A 304 3.71 -30.13 -3.09
N MET A 305 4.12 -28.97 -3.59
CA MET A 305 5.24 -28.22 -2.97
C MET A 305 4.84 -27.72 -1.58
N SER A 306 5.79 -27.78 -0.64
CA SER A 306 5.59 -27.25 0.71
C SER A 306 5.49 -25.71 0.70
N ILE A 307 4.93 -25.14 1.76
CA ILE A 307 4.77 -23.67 1.87
C ILE A 307 6.14 -22.96 1.87
N GLU A 308 7.17 -23.61 2.41
CA GLU A 308 8.55 -23.11 2.41
C GLU A 308 9.11 -23.06 1.00
N GLN A 309 8.92 -24.15 0.23
CA GLN A 309 9.37 -24.23 -1.17
C GLN A 309 8.68 -23.18 -2.03
N VAL A 310 7.36 -23.03 -1.89
CA VAL A 310 6.59 -21.98 -2.60
C VAL A 310 7.04 -20.59 -2.18
N ALA A 311 7.29 -20.37 -0.88
CA ALA A 311 7.80 -19.09 -0.39
C ALA A 311 9.20 -18.77 -0.93
N ALA A 312 10.08 -19.79 -1.01
CA ALA A 312 11.44 -19.66 -1.54
C ALA A 312 11.43 -19.22 -3.01
N ILE A 313 10.60 -19.80 -3.85
CA ILE A 313 10.51 -19.43 -5.27
C ILE A 313 9.78 -18.09 -5.44
N SER A 314 8.57 -17.98 -4.91
CA SER A 314 7.69 -16.82 -5.13
C SER A 314 8.10 -15.56 -4.33
N GLY A 315 8.97 -15.71 -3.31
CA GLY A 315 9.47 -14.63 -2.47
C GLY A 315 8.42 -14.03 -1.51
N HIS A 316 7.50 -14.84 -1.05
CA HIS A 316 6.61 -14.44 0.03
C HIS A 316 7.35 -14.49 1.37
N LYS A 317 7.33 -13.37 2.10
CA LYS A 317 8.00 -13.25 3.41
C LYS A 317 7.10 -13.57 4.60
N THR A 318 5.81 -13.69 4.37
CA THR A 318 4.83 -14.01 5.41
C THR A 318 3.92 -15.15 4.94
N TRP A 319 3.73 -16.12 5.78
CA TRP A 319 2.87 -17.27 5.53
C TRP A 319 1.40 -16.87 5.38
N THR A 320 1.02 -15.78 6.07
CA THR A 320 -0.32 -15.18 5.92
C THR A 320 -0.64 -14.80 4.47
N SER A 321 0.37 -14.40 3.69
CA SER A 321 0.21 -14.07 2.26
C SER A 321 -0.05 -15.32 1.41
N LEU A 322 0.45 -16.49 1.83
CA LEU A 322 0.28 -17.77 1.14
C LEU A 322 -0.94 -18.55 1.62
N ARG A 323 -1.46 -18.27 2.83
CA ARG A 323 -2.60 -18.98 3.42
C ARG A 323 -3.82 -19.09 2.49
N ARG A 324 -4.04 -18.10 1.63
CA ARG A 324 -5.14 -18.12 0.65
C ARG A 324 -5.03 -19.22 -0.42
N TYR A 325 -3.82 -19.75 -0.64
CA TYR A 325 -3.54 -20.81 -1.62
C TYR A 325 -3.47 -22.21 -0.98
N THR A 326 -3.33 -22.28 0.34
CA THR A 326 -3.27 -23.54 1.08
C THR A 326 -4.65 -24.12 1.43
N GLN A 327 -5.74 -23.47 1.00
CA GLN A 327 -7.07 -24.03 1.10
C GLN A 327 -7.24 -25.11 0.02
N LEU A 328 -6.67 -26.28 0.31
CA LEU A 328 -6.83 -27.47 -0.53
C LEU A 328 -8.29 -27.89 -0.53
N SER A 329 -8.82 -28.18 -1.70
CA SER A 329 -10.16 -28.77 -1.79
C SER A 329 -10.18 -30.14 -1.10
N PRO A 330 -11.31 -30.60 -0.54
CA PRO A 330 -11.42 -31.94 0.04
C PRO A 330 -10.94 -33.04 -0.93
N LYS A 331 -11.18 -32.85 -2.24
CA LYS A 331 -10.72 -33.78 -3.28
C LYS A 331 -9.18 -33.78 -3.41
N ALA A 332 -8.52 -32.62 -3.33
CA ALA A 332 -7.05 -32.54 -3.38
C ALA A 332 -6.43 -33.18 -2.13
N LEU A 333 -7.02 -32.97 -0.96
CA LEU A 333 -6.62 -33.63 0.28
C LEU A 333 -6.77 -35.16 0.18
N SER A 334 -7.91 -35.64 -0.29
CA SER A 334 -8.15 -37.06 -0.50
C SER A 334 -7.12 -37.72 -1.44
N THR A 335 -6.78 -37.04 -2.54
CA THR A 335 -5.76 -37.51 -3.49
C THR A 335 -4.36 -37.50 -2.87
N ALA A 336 -4.02 -36.49 -2.04
CA ALA A 336 -2.75 -36.45 -1.34
C ALA A 336 -2.62 -37.59 -0.29
N PHE A 337 -3.69 -37.88 0.45
CA PHE A 337 -3.74 -39.01 1.38
C PHE A 337 -3.65 -40.35 0.66
N ALA A 338 -4.31 -40.51 -0.49
CA ALA A 338 -4.26 -41.74 -1.28
C ALA A 338 -2.86 -42.07 -1.83
N LYS A 339 -2.00 -41.07 -1.98
CA LYS A 339 -0.60 -41.25 -2.43
C LYS A 339 0.38 -41.59 -1.29
N GLN A 340 -0.01 -41.40 -0.05
CA GLN A 340 0.78 -41.84 1.10
C GLN A 340 0.24 -43.22 1.56
N PRO A 341 1.04 -44.30 1.48
CA PRO A 341 0.59 -45.59 1.98
C PRO A 341 0.31 -45.46 3.48
N PRO A 342 -0.82 -46.01 3.96
CA PRO A 342 -1.13 -46.00 5.37
C PRO A 342 -0.08 -46.84 6.11
N TYR A 343 0.73 -46.19 6.93
CA TYR A 343 1.67 -46.81 7.86
C TYR A 343 2.41 -48.03 7.29
N ALA A 344 3.47 -47.81 6.54
CA ALA A 344 4.53 -48.82 6.44
C ALA A 344 5.18 -48.90 7.83
N ARG A 345 4.81 -49.95 8.62
CA ARG A 345 5.60 -50.30 9.79
C ARG A 345 7.02 -50.53 9.28
N GLN A 346 7.97 -49.75 9.77
CA GLN A 346 9.37 -50.12 9.60
C GLN A 346 9.51 -51.50 10.22
N PRO A 347 10.14 -52.49 9.55
CA PRO A 347 10.48 -53.74 10.20
C PRO A 347 11.35 -53.42 11.42
N GLU A 348 10.90 -53.87 12.58
CA GLU A 348 11.73 -53.81 13.80
C GLU A 348 13.08 -54.50 13.52
N PRO A 349 14.18 -53.97 14.07
CA PRO A 349 15.52 -54.50 13.84
C PRO A 349 15.72 -55.91 14.35
#